data_c481594b16dd0482941d7666b892c598
#
_entry.id   c481594b16dd0482941d7666b892c598
#
_cell.length_a   1.000
_cell.length_b   1.000
_cell.length_c   1.000
_cell.angle_alpha   90.00
_cell.angle_beta   90.00
_cell.angle_gamma   90.00
#
_symmetry.space_group_name_H-M   'P 1'
#
loop_
_entity.id
_entity.type
_entity.pdbx_description
1 polymer ?
#
loop_
_entity_poly.entity_id
_entity_poly.type
_entity_poly.pdbx_seq_one_letter_code
_entity_poly.pdbx_strand_id
1 'polypeptide(L)'
;MIRRTKDYILENKMINNHSTVLVALSGGADSVCLLLLLNEIKRQCADELDFALEAVHVEHGIRGAESREDARFASDLCERLNIPCHVHSVDVPQYAASHGLGLEEAARILRYEAFEEEAGRYPCEPANASDPNQDNRRQVVVAVAHHMEDNAETVLFQMLRGSGAKGLSGMHPVSVKNGVTYIRPLLSATRAQIEEYLKEKGQAFVTDATNTDTAYSRNKLRHDVFPLLLQINDRAIEHINESAGQLAMMNDFYEQQLKEACDSMVSKKEGRVILEISRFESLHPALKSGVARECIHLASGRLKDITSTHIGALVKLSGQQSGRKINLPYGIIAEKSFGEVILCAGRCDDEKEEIQITQKELEALSATGEQKNIKLSADGSYVTLCIQDFNGKMDEIPKKPYTKWFDYDKMKKGFEIRTRKAGDYIIVDDEGHHKKLKQVFTGDKIPAQQRAGLWLIAHESLVHAIIGYRSGCSALVTPQTGKVLKITFYGGKQNGFFKEI
;
A
#
# COMPACT_ATOMS: atom_id res chain seq x y z
N MET A 1 -39.75 -0.41 -16.68
CA MET A 1 -38.44 0.07 -16.15
C MET A 1 -38.37 0.07 -14.61
N ILE A 2 -39.34 0.63 -13.89
CA ILE A 2 -39.36 0.74 -12.42
C ILE A 2 -39.06 -0.56 -11.69
N ARG A 3 -39.83 -1.62 -11.98
CA ARG A 3 -39.66 -2.95 -11.34
C ARG A 3 -38.25 -3.52 -11.56
N ARG A 4 -37.73 -3.45 -12.77
CA ARG A 4 -36.38 -3.96 -13.10
C ARG A 4 -35.28 -3.20 -12.35
N THR A 5 -35.39 -1.87 -12.30
CA THR A 5 -34.41 -1.05 -11.57
C THR A 5 -34.50 -1.32 -10.06
N LYS A 6 -35.71 -1.47 -9.50
CA LYS A 6 -35.92 -1.84 -8.09
C LYS A 6 -35.25 -3.20 -7.78
N ASP A 7 -35.56 -4.21 -8.57
CA ASP A 7 -35.02 -5.55 -8.37
C ASP A 7 -33.47 -5.52 -8.43
N TYR A 8 -32.90 -4.76 -9.37
CA TYR A 8 -31.46 -4.58 -9.50
C TYR A 8 -30.84 -3.86 -8.30
N ILE A 9 -31.51 -2.86 -7.72
CA ILE A 9 -31.11 -2.18 -6.49
C ILE A 9 -31.07 -3.15 -5.32
N LEU A 10 -32.09 -3.99 -5.16
CA LEU A 10 -32.21 -4.96 -4.07
C LEU A 10 -31.18 -6.09 -4.19
N GLU A 11 -31.03 -6.69 -5.39
CA GLU A 11 -30.06 -7.74 -5.65
C GLU A 11 -28.62 -7.32 -5.36
N ASN A 12 -28.27 -6.07 -5.68
CA ASN A 12 -26.95 -5.53 -5.46
C ASN A 12 -26.79 -4.77 -4.13
N LYS A 13 -27.79 -4.77 -3.26
CA LYS A 13 -27.78 -4.09 -1.95
C LYS A 13 -27.30 -2.66 -2.04
N MET A 14 -27.78 -1.91 -3.05
CA MET A 14 -27.33 -0.54 -3.34
C MET A 14 -27.81 0.49 -2.31
N ILE A 15 -28.99 0.31 -1.79
CA ILE A 15 -29.67 1.23 -0.87
C ILE A 15 -30.18 0.43 0.33
N ASN A 16 -29.79 0.84 1.51
CA ASN A 16 -30.31 0.32 2.77
C ASN A 16 -31.48 1.16 3.25
N ASN A 17 -32.37 0.60 4.07
CA ASN A 17 -33.45 1.36 4.68
C ASN A 17 -32.90 2.54 5.51
N HIS A 18 -33.62 3.64 5.50
CA HIS A 18 -33.28 4.91 6.14
C HIS A 18 -32.00 5.59 5.61
N SER A 19 -31.48 5.15 4.43
CA SER A 19 -30.39 5.82 3.74
C SER A 19 -30.82 7.15 3.13
N THR A 20 -29.85 8.05 2.89
CA THR A 20 -30.01 9.22 2.03
C THR A 20 -29.36 8.93 0.68
N VAL A 21 -30.12 9.04 -0.39
CA VAL A 21 -29.66 8.86 -1.78
C VAL A 21 -29.50 10.22 -2.42
N LEU A 22 -28.26 10.60 -2.72
CA LEU A 22 -27.89 11.82 -3.44
C LEU A 22 -27.77 11.51 -4.94
N VAL A 23 -28.71 11.98 -5.74
CA VAL A 23 -28.68 11.77 -7.21
C VAL A 23 -27.76 12.79 -7.86
N ALA A 24 -26.72 12.33 -8.55
CA ALA A 24 -25.87 13.18 -9.38
C ALA A 24 -26.64 13.64 -10.62
N LEU A 25 -27.27 14.79 -10.55
CA LEU A 25 -28.18 15.33 -11.56
C LEU A 25 -27.46 16.30 -12.48
N SER A 26 -27.11 15.88 -13.70
CA SER A 26 -26.51 16.76 -14.72
C SER A 26 -27.53 17.50 -15.59
N GLY A 27 -28.79 17.14 -15.52
CA GLY A 27 -29.87 17.63 -16.43
C GLY A 27 -30.01 16.81 -17.71
N GLY A 28 -29.05 15.98 -18.08
CA GLY A 28 -29.12 15.09 -19.23
C GLY A 28 -30.08 13.89 -19.03
N ALA A 29 -30.46 13.24 -20.12
CA ALA A 29 -31.48 12.20 -20.15
C ALA A 29 -31.28 11.12 -19.06
N ASP A 30 -30.05 10.60 -18.92
CA ASP A 30 -29.75 9.49 -18.01
C ASP A 30 -29.94 9.90 -16.55
N SER A 31 -29.47 11.10 -16.16
CA SER A 31 -29.58 11.61 -14.80
C SER A 31 -31.02 12.00 -14.43
N VAL A 32 -31.75 12.55 -15.39
CA VAL A 32 -33.18 12.87 -15.22
C VAL A 32 -34.00 11.57 -15.07
N CYS A 33 -33.72 10.57 -15.91
CA CYS A 33 -34.36 9.25 -15.80
C CYS A 33 -34.08 8.62 -14.44
N LEU A 34 -32.84 8.66 -13.96
CA LEU A 34 -32.46 8.11 -12.65
C LEU A 34 -33.24 8.78 -11.52
N LEU A 35 -33.33 10.13 -11.53
CA LEU A 35 -34.06 10.88 -10.51
C LEU A 35 -35.54 10.49 -10.48
N LEU A 36 -36.19 10.42 -11.66
CA LEU A 36 -37.60 10.05 -11.77
C LEU A 36 -37.85 8.62 -11.29
N LEU A 37 -37.01 7.66 -11.71
CA LEU A 37 -37.13 6.26 -11.30
C LEU A 37 -36.99 6.09 -9.78
N LEU A 38 -35.99 6.71 -9.19
CA LEU A 38 -35.77 6.64 -7.74
C LEU A 38 -36.94 7.30 -6.98
N ASN A 39 -37.45 8.42 -7.47
CA ASN A 39 -38.63 9.06 -6.89
C ASN A 39 -39.87 8.18 -6.97
N GLU A 40 -40.11 7.48 -8.09
CA GLU A 40 -41.22 6.53 -8.23
C GLU A 40 -41.05 5.30 -7.34
N ILE A 41 -39.84 4.72 -7.28
CA ILE A 41 -39.52 3.59 -6.39
C ILE A 41 -39.79 3.97 -4.94
N LYS A 42 -39.30 5.15 -4.49
CA LYS A 42 -39.56 5.68 -3.15
C LYS A 42 -41.07 5.79 -2.84
N ARG A 43 -41.87 6.25 -3.80
CA ARG A 43 -43.31 6.41 -3.61
C ARG A 43 -44.09 5.12 -3.65
N GLN A 44 -43.72 4.18 -4.50
CA GLN A 44 -44.50 2.97 -4.75
C GLN A 44 -44.05 1.78 -3.90
N CYS A 45 -42.85 1.79 -3.36
CA CYS A 45 -42.23 0.67 -2.67
C CYS A 45 -41.68 1.05 -1.28
N ALA A 46 -42.27 2.04 -0.63
CA ALA A 46 -41.83 2.53 0.68
C ALA A 46 -41.81 1.42 1.77
N ASP A 47 -42.70 0.44 1.67
CA ASP A 47 -42.74 -0.71 2.60
C ASP A 47 -41.53 -1.65 2.44
N GLU A 48 -40.92 -1.70 1.25
CA GLU A 48 -39.77 -2.57 0.95
C GLU A 48 -38.44 -1.82 1.02
N LEU A 49 -38.45 -0.53 0.66
CA LEU A 49 -37.25 0.29 0.52
C LEU A 49 -37.55 1.75 0.94
N ASP A 50 -37.25 2.06 2.18
CA ASP A 50 -37.42 3.41 2.73
C ASP A 50 -36.09 4.20 2.70
N PHE A 51 -36.05 5.30 1.96
CA PHE A 51 -34.90 6.18 1.84
C PHE A 51 -35.27 7.64 1.60
N ALA A 52 -34.41 8.55 2.05
CA ALA A 52 -34.49 9.95 1.65
C ALA A 52 -33.87 10.13 0.25
N LEU A 53 -34.49 10.97 -0.59
CA LEU A 53 -34.03 11.25 -1.94
C LEU A 53 -33.74 12.74 -2.08
N GLU A 54 -32.52 13.07 -2.49
CA GLU A 54 -32.06 14.42 -2.74
C GLU A 54 -31.22 14.45 -4.03
N ALA A 55 -31.00 15.62 -4.60
CA ALA A 55 -30.23 15.78 -5.83
C ALA A 55 -29.02 16.69 -5.63
N VAL A 56 -27.92 16.39 -6.32
CA VAL A 56 -26.71 17.23 -6.37
C VAL A 56 -26.42 17.59 -7.82
N HIS A 57 -26.43 18.88 -8.13
CA HIS A 57 -26.03 19.41 -9.44
C HIS A 57 -24.68 20.12 -9.32
N VAL A 58 -23.77 19.87 -10.28
CA VAL A 58 -22.48 20.55 -10.34
C VAL A 58 -22.41 21.41 -11.60
N GLU A 59 -22.41 22.74 -11.38
CA GLU A 59 -22.22 23.74 -12.42
C GLU A 59 -20.71 23.90 -12.70
N HIS A 60 -20.28 23.54 -13.89
CA HIS A 60 -18.84 23.47 -14.24
C HIS A 60 -18.21 24.81 -14.67
N GLY A 61 -18.99 25.88 -14.89
CA GLY A 61 -18.49 27.18 -15.31
C GLY A 61 -17.88 27.24 -16.72
N ILE A 62 -17.95 26.14 -17.50
CA ILE A 62 -17.27 26.05 -18.80
C ILE A 62 -18.01 26.87 -19.89
N ARG A 63 -19.35 26.88 -19.89
CA ARG A 63 -20.19 27.47 -20.95
C ARG A 63 -20.91 28.75 -20.52
N GLY A 64 -20.54 29.34 -19.41
CA GLY A 64 -21.10 30.62 -18.95
C GLY A 64 -22.63 30.61 -18.76
N ALA A 65 -23.39 31.18 -19.69
CA ALA A 65 -24.85 31.27 -19.58
C ALA A 65 -25.57 29.92 -19.65
N GLU A 66 -25.13 29.02 -20.54
CA GLU A 66 -25.71 27.68 -20.70
C GLU A 66 -25.58 26.85 -19.42
N SER A 67 -24.40 26.87 -18.75
CA SER A 67 -24.23 26.15 -17.49
C SER A 67 -25.20 26.61 -16.40
N ARG A 68 -25.56 27.89 -16.39
CA ARG A 68 -26.57 28.44 -15.47
C ARG A 68 -27.99 28.01 -15.82
N GLU A 69 -28.29 27.86 -17.12
CA GLU A 69 -29.57 27.31 -17.58
C GLU A 69 -29.75 25.86 -17.19
N ASP A 70 -28.70 25.05 -17.32
CA ASP A 70 -28.66 23.64 -16.86
C ASP A 70 -28.94 23.55 -15.35
N ALA A 71 -28.30 24.40 -14.55
CA ALA A 71 -28.51 24.47 -13.10
C ALA A 71 -29.95 24.87 -12.75
N ARG A 72 -30.54 25.84 -13.48
CA ARG A 72 -31.95 26.21 -13.31
C ARG A 72 -32.87 25.04 -13.66
N PHE A 73 -32.65 24.39 -14.80
CA PHE A 73 -33.43 23.24 -15.21
C PHE A 73 -33.43 22.14 -14.12
N ALA A 74 -32.25 21.83 -13.56
CA ALA A 74 -32.11 20.84 -12.49
C ALA A 74 -32.91 21.27 -11.23
N SER A 75 -32.78 22.54 -10.82
CA SER A 75 -33.50 23.08 -9.67
C SER A 75 -35.00 23.07 -9.85
N ASP A 76 -35.49 23.55 -11.01
CA ASP A 76 -36.92 23.58 -11.36
C ASP A 76 -37.55 22.19 -11.42
N LEU A 77 -36.80 21.20 -11.93
CA LEU A 77 -37.22 19.81 -11.95
C LEU A 77 -37.35 19.25 -10.52
N CYS A 78 -36.38 19.51 -9.69
CA CYS A 78 -36.38 19.05 -8.29
C CYS A 78 -37.52 19.73 -7.48
N GLU A 79 -37.76 21.02 -7.68
CA GLU A 79 -38.85 21.75 -7.05
C GLU A 79 -40.23 21.15 -7.42
N ARG A 80 -40.45 20.85 -8.71
CA ARG A 80 -41.69 20.20 -9.18
C ARG A 80 -41.88 18.80 -8.58
N LEU A 81 -40.82 18.10 -8.30
CA LEU A 81 -40.85 16.76 -7.70
C LEU A 81 -40.84 16.78 -6.17
N ASN A 82 -40.71 17.98 -5.56
CA ASN A 82 -40.56 18.18 -4.13
C ASN A 82 -39.34 17.41 -3.57
N ILE A 83 -38.18 17.49 -4.28
CA ILE A 83 -36.91 16.88 -3.93
C ILE A 83 -35.90 18.00 -3.62
N PRO A 84 -35.20 17.98 -2.48
CA PRO A 84 -34.10 18.90 -2.22
C PRO A 84 -33.02 18.85 -3.29
N CYS A 85 -32.53 20.01 -3.75
CA CYS A 85 -31.49 20.12 -4.77
C CYS A 85 -30.34 20.99 -4.27
N HIS A 86 -29.14 20.42 -4.24
CA HIS A 86 -27.90 21.10 -3.83
C HIS A 86 -27.07 21.43 -5.09
N VAL A 87 -26.86 22.73 -5.33
CA VAL A 87 -26.10 23.21 -6.49
C VAL A 87 -24.70 23.61 -6.03
N HIS A 88 -23.70 23.00 -6.62
CA HIS A 88 -22.28 23.32 -6.42
C HIS A 88 -21.73 24.00 -7.67
N SER A 89 -21.24 25.24 -7.55
CA SER A 89 -20.57 25.93 -8.66
C SER A 89 -19.06 25.76 -8.55
N VAL A 90 -18.43 25.28 -9.61
CA VAL A 90 -16.98 25.04 -9.68
C VAL A 90 -16.37 25.69 -10.91
N ASP A 91 -15.14 26.18 -10.82
CA ASP A 91 -14.40 26.76 -11.95
C ASP A 91 -13.43 25.75 -12.56
N VAL A 92 -13.95 24.96 -13.49
CA VAL A 92 -13.17 23.93 -14.19
C VAL A 92 -12.03 24.51 -15.02
N PRO A 93 -12.19 25.61 -15.80
CA PRO A 93 -11.09 26.21 -16.54
C PRO A 93 -9.91 26.65 -15.66
N GLN A 94 -10.19 27.30 -14.53
CA GLN A 94 -9.16 27.74 -13.59
C GLN A 94 -8.43 26.54 -12.98
N TYR A 95 -9.18 25.51 -12.56
CA TYR A 95 -8.61 24.30 -11.98
C TYR A 95 -7.73 23.55 -12.99
N ALA A 96 -8.19 23.38 -14.21
CA ALA A 96 -7.44 22.73 -15.28
C ALA A 96 -6.12 23.47 -15.57
N ALA A 97 -6.15 24.79 -15.67
CA ALA A 97 -4.97 25.61 -15.91
C ALA A 97 -3.94 25.52 -14.77
N SER A 98 -4.40 25.56 -13.51
CA SER A 98 -3.53 25.54 -12.34
C SER A 98 -2.87 24.18 -12.09
N HIS A 99 -3.49 23.08 -12.53
CA HIS A 99 -2.98 21.71 -12.33
C HIS A 99 -2.40 21.06 -13.61
N GLY A 100 -2.42 21.76 -14.75
CA GLY A 100 -1.94 21.21 -16.02
C GLY A 100 -2.76 20.02 -16.54
N LEU A 101 -4.08 20.03 -16.29
CA LEU A 101 -5.00 18.96 -16.65
C LEU A 101 -5.84 19.33 -17.88
N GLY A 102 -6.38 18.30 -18.57
CA GLY A 102 -7.43 18.51 -19.56
C GLY A 102 -8.76 18.91 -18.89
N LEU A 103 -9.60 19.67 -19.61
CA LEU A 103 -10.90 20.13 -19.08
C LEU A 103 -11.80 18.98 -18.60
N GLU A 104 -11.85 17.86 -19.34
CA GLU A 104 -12.65 16.71 -18.97
C GLU A 104 -12.19 16.06 -17.64
N GLU A 105 -10.85 15.91 -17.49
CA GLU A 105 -10.26 15.35 -16.28
C GLU A 105 -10.50 16.27 -15.07
N ALA A 106 -10.29 17.58 -15.26
CA ALA A 106 -10.56 18.60 -14.25
C ALA A 106 -12.04 18.62 -13.83
N ALA A 107 -12.96 18.62 -14.81
CA ALA A 107 -14.39 18.54 -14.57
C ALA A 107 -14.80 17.28 -13.81
N ARG A 108 -14.18 16.15 -14.14
CA ARG A 108 -14.41 14.89 -13.44
C ARG A 108 -13.94 14.95 -11.98
N ILE A 109 -12.76 15.48 -11.72
CA ILE A 109 -12.20 15.61 -10.36
C ILE A 109 -13.13 16.47 -9.52
N LEU A 110 -13.40 17.71 -9.95
CA LEU A 110 -14.24 18.65 -9.22
C LEU A 110 -15.68 18.17 -8.99
N ARG A 111 -16.23 17.41 -9.95
CA ARG A 111 -17.54 16.77 -9.79
C ARG A 111 -17.55 15.77 -8.63
N TYR A 112 -16.53 14.91 -8.55
CA TYR A 112 -16.44 13.93 -7.45
C TYR A 112 -16.17 14.61 -6.11
N GLU A 113 -15.34 15.65 -6.08
CA GLU A 113 -15.12 16.47 -4.88
C GLU A 113 -16.41 17.11 -4.36
N ALA A 114 -17.24 17.66 -5.26
CA ALA A 114 -18.54 18.20 -4.89
C ALA A 114 -19.49 17.12 -4.31
N PHE A 115 -19.50 15.92 -4.88
CA PHE A 115 -20.28 14.80 -4.35
C PHE A 115 -19.77 14.35 -2.97
N GLU A 116 -18.47 14.30 -2.79
CA GLU A 116 -17.81 13.93 -1.53
C GLU A 116 -18.07 14.99 -0.45
N GLU A 117 -18.02 16.29 -0.80
CA GLU A 117 -18.36 17.39 0.09
C GLU A 117 -19.82 17.31 0.52
N GLU A 118 -20.76 17.12 -0.43
CA GLU A 118 -22.18 17.03 -0.10
C GLU A 118 -22.47 15.81 0.77
N ALA A 119 -21.93 14.64 0.42
CA ALA A 119 -22.07 13.45 1.24
C ALA A 119 -21.52 13.62 2.66
N GLY A 120 -20.45 14.41 2.82
CA GLY A 120 -19.84 14.71 4.11
C GLY A 120 -20.69 15.60 5.04
N ARG A 121 -21.73 16.27 4.51
CA ARG A 121 -22.66 17.07 5.33
C ARG A 121 -23.63 16.22 6.15
N TYR A 122 -23.75 14.95 5.82
CA TYR A 122 -24.62 14.03 6.53
C TYR A 122 -23.81 13.28 7.60
N PRO A 123 -24.21 13.38 8.88
CA PRO A 123 -23.47 12.73 9.95
C PRO A 123 -23.52 11.20 9.78
N CYS A 124 -22.35 10.60 9.60
CA CYS A 124 -22.20 9.17 9.83
C CYS A 124 -22.26 8.94 11.34
N GLU A 125 -23.35 8.40 11.86
CA GLU A 125 -23.39 7.98 13.27
C GLU A 125 -22.33 6.89 13.48
N PRO A 126 -21.42 7.07 14.48
CA PRO A 126 -20.42 6.05 14.77
C PRO A 126 -21.10 4.75 15.20
N ALA A 127 -20.52 3.64 14.78
CA ALA A 127 -20.98 2.31 15.18
C ALA A 127 -20.98 2.18 16.70
N ASN A 128 -22.16 2.13 17.33
CA ASN A 128 -22.26 1.63 18.69
C ASN A 128 -21.95 0.12 18.68
N ALA A 129 -20.81 -0.27 19.25
CA ALA A 129 -20.31 -1.65 19.28
C ALA A 129 -21.23 -2.66 20.00
N SER A 130 -22.39 -2.23 20.50
CA SER A 130 -23.30 -3.01 21.32
C SER A 130 -24.62 -3.40 20.65
N ASP A 131 -24.88 -3.00 19.39
CA ASP A 131 -26.11 -3.34 18.68
C ASP A 131 -25.86 -4.39 17.59
N PRO A 132 -26.37 -5.65 17.75
CA PRO A 132 -26.24 -6.69 16.74
C PRO A 132 -27.03 -6.44 15.45
N ASN A 133 -27.94 -5.43 15.42
CA ASN A 133 -28.68 -5.01 14.22
C ASN A 133 -28.02 -3.80 13.54
N GLN A 134 -26.76 -3.88 13.22
CA GLN A 134 -25.94 -2.82 12.59
C GLN A 134 -26.40 -2.39 11.18
N ASP A 135 -27.46 -2.96 10.62
CA ASP A 135 -28.01 -2.64 9.31
C ASP A 135 -28.82 -1.32 9.26
N ASN A 136 -29.05 -0.68 10.41
CA ASN A 136 -29.92 0.50 10.55
C ASN A 136 -29.19 1.85 10.59
N ARG A 137 -27.97 1.95 10.06
CA ARG A 137 -27.26 3.23 9.98
C ARG A 137 -27.76 4.05 8.82
N ARG A 138 -28.01 5.34 9.07
CA ARG A 138 -28.19 6.33 8.01
C ARG A 138 -26.92 6.35 7.14
N GLN A 139 -26.95 5.64 6.04
CA GLN A 139 -25.89 5.62 5.05
C GLN A 139 -26.20 6.66 3.98
N VAL A 140 -25.21 7.47 3.59
CA VAL A 140 -25.34 8.34 2.42
C VAL A 140 -24.71 7.62 1.22
N VAL A 141 -25.45 7.56 0.13
CA VAL A 141 -24.98 6.99 -1.12
C VAL A 141 -25.19 7.97 -2.27
N VAL A 142 -24.24 8.05 -3.18
CA VAL A 142 -24.32 8.89 -4.39
C VAL A 142 -24.74 8.03 -5.56
N ALA A 143 -25.92 8.29 -6.12
CA ALA A 143 -26.45 7.60 -7.30
C ALA A 143 -26.00 8.29 -8.58
N VAL A 144 -25.26 7.57 -9.43
CA VAL A 144 -24.77 8.05 -10.73
C VAL A 144 -25.44 7.32 -11.87
N ALA A 145 -25.78 8.02 -12.94
CA ALA A 145 -26.63 7.54 -14.02
C ALA A 145 -25.87 6.80 -15.15
N HIS A 146 -24.83 6.03 -14.80
CA HIS A 146 -24.18 5.18 -15.79
C HIS A 146 -25.09 4.03 -16.20
N HIS A 147 -25.15 3.75 -17.50
CA HIS A 147 -26.01 2.73 -18.09
C HIS A 147 -25.21 1.62 -18.80
N MET A 148 -25.87 0.68 -19.44
CA MET A 148 -25.28 -0.52 -20.01
C MET A 148 -24.23 -0.23 -21.09
N GLU A 149 -24.48 0.75 -21.96
CA GLU A 149 -23.53 1.18 -23.00
C GLU A 149 -22.29 1.81 -22.41
N ASP A 150 -22.40 2.64 -21.37
CA ASP A 150 -21.23 3.23 -20.68
C ASP A 150 -20.32 2.16 -20.10
N ASN A 151 -20.92 1.07 -19.60
CA ASN A 151 -20.15 -0.05 -19.08
C ASN A 151 -19.44 -0.80 -20.21
N ALA A 152 -20.13 -1.10 -21.33
CA ALA A 152 -19.53 -1.74 -22.49
C ALA A 152 -18.37 -0.89 -23.06
N GLU A 153 -18.54 0.43 -23.16
CA GLU A 153 -17.47 1.37 -23.54
C GLU A 153 -16.26 1.24 -22.59
N THR A 154 -16.52 1.18 -21.28
CA THR A 154 -15.46 1.05 -20.28
C THR A 154 -14.71 -0.27 -20.42
N VAL A 155 -15.42 -1.39 -20.63
CA VAL A 155 -14.82 -2.72 -20.83
C VAL A 155 -13.92 -2.73 -22.07
N LEU A 156 -14.42 -2.25 -23.21
CA LEU A 156 -13.63 -2.17 -24.44
C LEU A 156 -12.42 -1.26 -24.28
N PHE A 157 -12.59 -0.11 -23.64
CA PHE A 157 -11.48 0.83 -23.40
C PHE A 157 -10.39 0.20 -22.52
N GLN A 158 -10.78 -0.54 -21.49
CA GLN A 158 -9.84 -1.26 -20.64
C GLN A 158 -9.16 -2.42 -21.38
N MET A 159 -9.87 -3.11 -22.27
CA MET A 159 -9.30 -4.16 -23.12
C MET A 159 -8.21 -3.60 -24.04
N LEU A 160 -8.46 -2.47 -24.69
CA LEU A 160 -7.49 -1.78 -25.55
C LEU A 160 -6.24 -1.31 -24.81
N ARG A 161 -6.36 -1.06 -23.50
CA ARG A 161 -5.24 -0.70 -22.61
C ARG A 161 -4.49 -1.91 -22.05
N GLY A 162 -4.90 -3.12 -22.35
CA GLY A 162 -4.28 -4.34 -21.84
C GLY A 162 -4.55 -4.59 -20.35
N SER A 163 -5.70 -4.13 -19.84
CA SER A 163 -6.10 -4.36 -18.46
C SER A 163 -6.37 -5.84 -18.19
N GLY A 164 -6.02 -6.30 -16.97
CA GLY A 164 -6.38 -7.64 -16.49
C GLY A 164 -7.86 -7.78 -16.09
N ALA A 165 -8.21 -8.90 -15.46
CA ALA A 165 -9.59 -9.26 -15.09
C ALA A 165 -10.33 -8.15 -14.35
N LYS A 166 -9.68 -7.48 -13.38
CA LYS A 166 -10.25 -6.34 -12.63
C LYS A 166 -10.70 -5.18 -13.54
N GLY A 167 -9.91 -4.83 -14.56
CA GLY A 167 -10.29 -3.77 -15.49
C GLY A 167 -11.38 -4.20 -16.46
N LEU A 168 -11.37 -5.48 -16.88
CA LEU A 168 -12.37 -6.07 -17.76
C LEU A 168 -13.69 -6.39 -17.07
N SER A 169 -13.74 -6.37 -15.73
CA SER A 169 -14.98 -6.46 -14.95
C SER A 169 -15.91 -5.27 -15.13
N GLY A 170 -15.46 -4.21 -15.83
CA GLY A 170 -16.25 -3.02 -16.07
C GLY A 170 -16.56 -2.21 -14.83
N MET A 171 -17.75 -1.57 -14.83
CA MET A 171 -18.23 -0.79 -13.69
C MET A 171 -18.99 -1.69 -12.72
N HIS A 172 -18.67 -1.57 -11.44
CA HIS A 172 -19.41 -2.27 -10.39
C HIS A 172 -20.72 -1.54 -10.06
N PRO A 173 -21.81 -2.27 -9.76
CA PRO A 173 -23.09 -1.70 -9.30
C PRO A 173 -22.92 -0.79 -8.08
N VAL A 174 -22.04 -1.19 -7.16
CA VAL A 174 -21.64 -0.45 -5.95
C VAL A 174 -20.14 -0.30 -5.94
N SER A 175 -19.64 0.89 -5.59
CA SER A 175 -18.21 1.14 -5.41
C SER A 175 -17.97 2.18 -4.33
N VAL A 176 -16.88 2.05 -3.58
CA VAL A 176 -16.47 3.03 -2.57
C VAL A 176 -15.26 3.80 -3.07
N LYS A 177 -15.31 5.13 -2.99
CA LYS A 177 -14.20 6.01 -3.32
C LYS A 177 -14.10 7.13 -2.27
N ASN A 178 -12.94 7.31 -1.70
CA ASN A 178 -12.68 8.33 -0.64
C ASN A 178 -13.70 8.27 0.54
N GLY A 179 -14.16 7.07 0.90
CA GLY A 179 -15.14 6.87 1.97
C GLY A 179 -16.60 7.07 1.55
N VAL A 180 -16.89 7.54 0.33
CA VAL A 180 -18.24 7.71 -0.19
C VAL A 180 -18.65 6.49 -1.04
N THR A 181 -19.86 6.00 -0.81
CA THR A 181 -20.46 4.90 -1.58
C THR A 181 -21.17 5.44 -2.81
N TYR A 182 -20.76 4.97 -3.98
CA TYR A 182 -21.40 5.28 -5.28
C TYR A 182 -22.18 4.09 -5.78
N ILE A 183 -23.43 4.33 -6.20
CA ILE A 183 -24.32 3.32 -6.75
C ILE A 183 -24.71 3.64 -8.20
N ARG A 184 -25.01 2.62 -9.01
CA ARG A 184 -25.35 2.75 -10.44
C ARG A 184 -26.62 1.99 -10.78
N PRO A 185 -27.79 2.51 -10.41
CA PRO A 185 -29.06 1.80 -10.58
C PRO A 185 -29.44 1.55 -12.04
N LEU A 186 -28.92 2.35 -13.00
CA LEU A 186 -29.20 2.22 -14.43
C LEU A 186 -28.22 1.30 -15.17
N LEU A 187 -27.25 0.68 -14.49
CA LEU A 187 -26.21 -0.12 -15.16
C LEU A 187 -26.79 -1.36 -15.91
N SER A 188 -27.98 -1.82 -15.53
CA SER A 188 -28.70 -2.87 -16.22
C SER A 188 -29.62 -2.37 -17.34
N ALA A 189 -29.82 -1.06 -17.51
CA ALA A 189 -30.70 -0.46 -18.50
C ALA A 189 -29.94 -0.01 -19.74
N THR A 190 -30.56 -0.11 -20.92
CA THR A 190 -30.02 0.44 -22.17
C THR A 190 -30.44 1.89 -22.35
N ARG A 191 -29.67 2.63 -23.16
CA ARG A 191 -29.99 4.02 -23.53
C ARG A 191 -31.38 4.14 -24.16
N ALA A 192 -31.76 3.19 -25.04
CA ALA A 192 -33.07 3.16 -25.66
C ALA A 192 -34.20 3.06 -24.61
N GLN A 193 -34.05 2.21 -23.58
CA GLN A 193 -35.03 2.07 -22.51
C GLN A 193 -35.14 3.36 -21.67
N ILE A 194 -34.03 4.07 -21.46
CA ILE A 194 -34.03 5.36 -20.77
C ILE A 194 -34.83 6.40 -21.55
N GLU A 195 -34.57 6.55 -22.84
CA GLU A 195 -35.25 7.49 -23.71
C GLU A 195 -36.75 7.17 -23.87
N GLU A 196 -37.13 5.88 -24.02
CA GLU A 196 -38.48 5.45 -24.03
C GLU A 196 -39.24 5.81 -22.75
N TYR A 197 -38.62 5.55 -21.57
CA TYR A 197 -39.20 5.90 -20.28
C TYR A 197 -39.44 7.40 -20.14
N LEU A 198 -38.48 8.23 -20.53
CA LEU A 198 -38.63 9.70 -20.49
C LEU A 198 -39.73 10.19 -21.42
N LYS A 199 -39.84 9.58 -22.60
CA LYS A 199 -40.91 9.87 -23.56
C LYS A 199 -42.30 9.49 -23.01
N GLU A 200 -42.43 8.32 -22.39
CA GLU A 200 -43.68 7.90 -21.73
C GLU A 200 -44.09 8.87 -20.61
N LYS A 201 -43.12 9.41 -19.89
CA LYS A 201 -43.34 10.42 -18.81
C LYS A 201 -43.56 11.83 -19.34
N GLY A 202 -43.33 12.08 -20.62
CA GLY A 202 -43.34 13.44 -21.18
C GLY A 202 -42.36 14.39 -20.55
N GLN A 203 -41.22 13.84 -20.00
CA GLN A 203 -40.22 14.63 -19.31
C GLN A 203 -39.13 15.10 -20.26
N ALA A 204 -38.95 16.42 -20.36
CA ALA A 204 -37.86 17.03 -21.08
C ALA A 204 -36.52 16.87 -20.34
N PHE A 205 -35.44 16.94 -21.07
CA PHE A 205 -34.05 16.89 -20.56
C PHE A 205 -33.15 17.80 -21.41
N VAL A 206 -31.99 18.16 -20.87
CA VAL A 206 -30.97 18.97 -21.57
C VAL A 206 -30.15 18.08 -22.49
N THR A 207 -29.93 18.51 -23.71
CA THR A 207 -29.04 17.84 -24.66
C THR A 207 -27.72 18.58 -24.75
N ASP A 208 -26.63 17.90 -24.33
CA ASP A 208 -25.28 18.46 -24.37
C ASP A 208 -24.68 18.38 -25.78
N ALA A 209 -24.38 19.52 -26.40
CA ALA A 209 -23.79 19.58 -27.75
C ALA A 209 -22.36 19.01 -27.81
N THR A 210 -21.64 18.89 -26.69
CA THR A 210 -20.27 18.34 -26.65
C THR A 210 -20.22 16.81 -26.75
N ASN A 211 -21.33 16.12 -26.67
CA ASN A 211 -21.41 14.66 -26.84
C ASN A 211 -21.03 14.16 -28.25
N THR A 212 -20.88 15.06 -29.22
CA THR A 212 -20.52 14.74 -30.62
C THR A 212 -19.04 14.88 -30.93
N ASP A 213 -18.20 15.38 -30.00
CA ASP A 213 -16.78 15.54 -30.24
C ASP A 213 -16.01 14.20 -30.16
N THR A 214 -15.60 13.70 -31.33
CA THR A 214 -14.85 12.44 -31.48
C THR A 214 -13.35 12.53 -31.18
N ALA A 215 -12.83 13.70 -30.78
CA ALA A 215 -11.45 13.86 -30.36
C ALA A 215 -11.14 13.01 -29.10
N TYR A 216 -12.15 12.68 -28.33
CA TYR A 216 -12.02 11.85 -27.14
C TYR A 216 -12.18 10.37 -27.44
N SER A 217 -11.31 9.54 -26.91
CA SER A 217 -11.26 8.09 -27.17
C SER A 217 -12.58 7.34 -26.87
N ARG A 218 -13.36 7.78 -25.89
CA ARG A 218 -14.68 7.18 -25.57
C ARG A 218 -15.74 7.54 -26.61
N ASN A 219 -15.79 8.80 -27.04
CA ASN A 219 -16.71 9.21 -28.08
C ASN A 219 -16.42 8.47 -29.40
N LYS A 220 -15.13 8.21 -29.70
CA LYS A 220 -14.75 7.40 -30.83
C LYS A 220 -15.24 5.96 -30.73
N LEU A 221 -15.16 5.34 -29.56
CA LEU A 221 -15.75 4.01 -29.33
C LEU A 221 -17.26 4.05 -29.57
N ARG A 222 -17.96 5.03 -29.02
CA ARG A 222 -19.44 5.18 -29.11
C ARG A 222 -19.90 5.40 -30.56
N HIS A 223 -19.25 6.28 -31.30
CA HIS A 223 -19.73 6.71 -32.62
C HIS A 223 -19.17 5.89 -33.76
N ASP A 224 -17.96 5.36 -33.65
CA ASP A 224 -17.30 4.66 -34.75
C ASP A 224 -17.27 3.13 -34.56
N VAL A 225 -17.03 2.64 -33.32
CA VAL A 225 -16.78 1.23 -33.08
C VAL A 225 -18.06 0.47 -32.73
N PHE A 226 -18.87 0.94 -31.79
CA PHE A 226 -20.10 0.26 -31.38
C PHE A 226 -21.09 0.05 -32.52
N PRO A 227 -21.33 1.01 -33.45
CA PRO A 227 -22.19 0.76 -34.59
C PRO A 227 -21.74 -0.40 -35.50
N LEU A 228 -20.41 -0.59 -35.63
CA LEU A 228 -19.85 -1.73 -36.37
C LEU A 228 -20.04 -3.05 -35.62
N LEU A 229 -19.85 -3.05 -34.31
CA LEU A 229 -20.10 -4.25 -33.49
C LEU A 229 -21.56 -4.67 -33.52
N LEU A 230 -22.50 -3.73 -33.49
CA LEU A 230 -23.95 -4.00 -33.57
C LEU A 230 -24.38 -4.50 -34.95
N GLN A 231 -23.64 -4.17 -36.01
CA GLN A 231 -23.88 -4.78 -37.35
C GLN A 231 -23.44 -6.25 -37.39
N ILE A 232 -22.45 -6.65 -36.58
CA ILE A 232 -22.01 -8.05 -36.48
C ILE A 232 -22.95 -8.85 -35.57
N ASN A 233 -23.33 -8.24 -34.46
CA ASN A 233 -24.22 -8.83 -33.47
C ASN A 233 -25.05 -7.74 -32.79
N ASP A 234 -26.36 -7.76 -32.98
CA ASP A 234 -27.29 -6.77 -32.43
C ASP A 234 -27.34 -6.77 -30.89
N ARG A 235 -26.86 -7.84 -30.23
CA ARG A 235 -26.73 -8.00 -28.79
C ARG A 235 -25.30 -7.83 -28.30
N ALA A 236 -24.42 -7.19 -29.07
CA ALA A 236 -23.01 -7.06 -28.70
C ALA A 236 -22.81 -6.33 -27.33
N ILE A 237 -23.65 -5.33 -27.07
CA ILE A 237 -23.57 -4.55 -25.81
C ILE A 237 -23.95 -5.44 -24.62
N GLU A 238 -25.02 -6.19 -24.72
CA GLU A 238 -25.47 -7.13 -23.70
C GLU A 238 -24.40 -8.20 -23.43
N HIS A 239 -23.86 -8.83 -24.48
CA HIS A 239 -22.85 -9.87 -24.34
C HIS A 239 -21.55 -9.37 -23.73
N ILE A 240 -21.14 -8.13 -24.02
CA ILE A 240 -19.98 -7.49 -23.36
C ILE A 240 -20.25 -7.33 -21.86
N ASN A 241 -21.46 -6.87 -21.50
CA ASN A 241 -21.86 -6.69 -20.10
C ASN A 241 -22.00 -8.03 -19.35
N GLU A 242 -22.56 -9.05 -19.97
CA GLU A 242 -22.64 -10.41 -19.41
C GLU A 242 -21.23 -10.97 -19.14
N SER A 243 -20.32 -10.83 -20.11
CA SER A 243 -18.92 -11.25 -19.96
C SER A 243 -18.20 -10.48 -18.85
N ALA A 244 -18.43 -9.18 -18.77
CA ALA A 244 -17.87 -8.33 -17.70
C ALA A 244 -18.40 -8.75 -16.32
N GLY A 245 -19.69 -9.09 -16.22
CA GLY A 245 -20.31 -9.61 -15.00
C GLY A 245 -19.71 -10.94 -14.54
N GLN A 246 -19.46 -11.88 -15.49
CA GLN A 246 -18.77 -13.14 -15.17
C GLN A 246 -17.34 -12.89 -14.69
N LEU A 247 -16.61 -11.99 -15.35
CA LEU A 247 -15.26 -11.60 -14.92
C LEU A 247 -15.26 -10.90 -13.55
N ALA A 248 -16.30 -10.12 -13.23
CA ALA A 248 -16.46 -9.51 -11.93
C ALA A 248 -16.58 -10.56 -10.81
N MET A 249 -17.42 -11.59 -11.00
CA MET A 249 -17.57 -12.70 -10.04
C MET A 249 -16.26 -13.50 -9.88
N MET A 250 -15.56 -13.77 -10.98
CA MET A 250 -14.27 -14.46 -10.93
C MET A 250 -13.22 -13.62 -10.21
N ASN A 251 -13.20 -12.31 -10.46
CA ASN A 251 -12.26 -11.39 -9.80
C ASN A 251 -12.57 -11.24 -8.32
N ASP A 252 -13.83 -11.21 -7.92
CA ASP A 252 -14.23 -11.17 -6.50
C ASP A 252 -13.71 -12.40 -5.75
N PHE A 253 -13.94 -13.59 -6.30
CA PHE A 253 -13.37 -14.83 -5.75
C PHE A 253 -11.84 -14.78 -5.66
N TYR A 254 -11.18 -14.30 -6.73
CA TYR A 254 -9.73 -14.16 -6.74
C TYR A 254 -9.22 -13.20 -5.65
N GLU A 255 -9.86 -12.04 -5.50
CA GLU A 255 -9.47 -11.03 -4.48
C GLU A 255 -9.69 -11.59 -3.05
N GLN A 256 -10.76 -12.35 -2.82
CA GLN A 256 -10.97 -13.04 -1.54
C GLN A 256 -9.85 -14.06 -1.26
N GLN A 257 -9.53 -14.92 -2.22
CA GLN A 257 -8.45 -15.90 -2.09
C GLN A 257 -7.09 -15.23 -1.92
N LEU A 258 -6.86 -14.11 -2.61
CA LEU A 258 -5.65 -13.32 -2.47
C LEU A 258 -5.52 -12.73 -1.07
N LYS A 259 -6.60 -12.19 -0.51
CA LYS A 259 -6.63 -11.65 0.85
C LYS A 259 -6.32 -12.73 1.88
N GLU A 260 -6.98 -13.89 1.82
CA GLU A 260 -6.73 -15.03 2.71
C GLU A 260 -5.26 -15.49 2.61
N ALA A 261 -4.71 -15.55 1.39
CA ALA A 261 -3.31 -15.88 1.18
C ALA A 261 -2.38 -14.84 1.82
N CYS A 262 -2.61 -13.55 1.58
CA CYS A 262 -1.81 -12.49 2.18
C CYS A 262 -1.87 -12.51 3.71
N ASP A 263 -3.05 -12.62 4.30
CA ASP A 263 -3.25 -12.67 5.76
C ASP A 263 -2.50 -13.86 6.41
N SER A 264 -2.35 -14.96 5.66
CA SER A 264 -1.69 -16.17 6.17
C SER A 264 -0.17 -16.16 6.09
N MET A 265 0.45 -15.38 5.18
CA MET A 265 1.88 -15.49 4.88
C MET A 265 2.62 -14.16 4.76
N VAL A 266 1.92 -13.02 4.77
CA VAL A 266 2.54 -11.69 4.71
C VAL A 266 2.39 -10.99 6.06
N SER A 267 3.48 -10.46 6.58
CA SER A 267 3.45 -9.67 7.82
C SER A 267 4.24 -8.38 7.66
N LYS A 268 3.83 -7.34 8.41
CA LYS A 268 4.55 -6.07 8.45
C LYS A 268 5.11 -5.84 9.85
N LYS A 269 6.43 -5.76 9.98
CA LYS A 269 7.13 -5.53 11.26
C LYS A 269 8.22 -4.47 11.05
N GLU A 270 8.27 -3.47 11.89
CA GLU A 270 9.32 -2.43 11.90
C GLU A 270 9.59 -1.79 10.52
N GLY A 271 8.51 -1.50 9.78
CA GLY A 271 8.63 -0.92 8.43
C GLY A 271 9.08 -1.90 7.33
N ARG A 272 9.27 -3.18 7.66
CA ARG A 272 9.60 -4.26 6.72
C ARG A 272 8.38 -5.10 6.41
N VAL A 273 8.24 -5.53 5.17
CA VAL A 273 7.25 -6.52 4.74
C VAL A 273 7.94 -7.86 4.60
N ILE A 274 7.42 -8.86 5.26
CA ILE A 274 7.99 -10.22 5.33
C ILE A 274 7.01 -11.18 4.67
N LEU A 275 7.48 -11.94 3.67
CA LEU A 275 6.75 -12.97 2.95
C LEU A 275 7.31 -14.35 3.30
N GLU A 276 6.49 -15.24 3.85
CA GLU A 276 6.87 -16.64 4.16
C GLU A 276 6.91 -17.49 2.87
N ILE A 277 8.06 -18.06 2.53
CA ILE A 277 8.28 -18.75 1.26
C ILE A 277 7.59 -20.10 1.22
N SER A 278 7.55 -20.87 2.31
CA SER A 278 7.01 -22.23 2.31
C SER A 278 5.55 -22.24 1.85
N ARG A 279 4.74 -21.35 2.35
CA ARG A 279 3.33 -21.17 1.95
C ARG A 279 3.21 -20.53 0.57
N PHE A 280 4.04 -19.52 0.28
CA PHE A 280 4.03 -18.84 -1.00
C PHE A 280 4.31 -19.80 -2.17
N GLU A 281 5.29 -20.72 -2.03
CA GLU A 281 5.63 -21.66 -3.10
C GLU A 281 4.52 -22.69 -3.38
N SER A 282 3.63 -22.96 -2.42
CA SER A 282 2.47 -23.86 -2.60
C SER A 282 1.30 -23.20 -3.33
N LEU A 283 1.29 -21.86 -3.50
CA LEU A 283 0.21 -21.16 -4.14
C LEU A 283 0.11 -21.43 -5.65
N HIS A 284 -1.12 -21.33 -6.17
CA HIS A 284 -1.33 -21.26 -7.62
C HIS A 284 -0.59 -20.05 -8.23
N PRO A 285 0.00 -20.15 -9.44
CA PRO A 285 0.77 -19.06 -10.05
C PRO A 285 0.05 -17.72 -10.13
N ALA A 286 -1.26 -17.72 -10.36
CA ALA A 286 -2.08 -16.51 -10.37
C ALA A 286 -2.04 -15.77 -9.03
N LEU A 287 -2.16 -16.50 -7.91
CA LEU A 287 -2.09 -15.92 -6.55
C LEU A 287 -0.68 -15.48 -6.19
N LYS A 288 0.37 -16.19 -6.62
CA LYS A 288 1.76 -15.75 -6.41
C LYS A 288 2.00 -14.34 -6.93
N SER A 289 1.50 -14.04 -8.13
CA SER A 289 1.63 -12.70 -8.72
C SER A 289 0.88 -11.64 -7.92
N GLY A 290 -0.31 -11.96 -7.42
CA GLY A 290 -1.11 -11.08 -6.58
C GLY A 290 -0.45 -10.80 -5.23
N VAL A 291 0.00 -11.84 -4.52
CA VAL A 291 0.72 -11.71 -3.23
C VAL A 291 2.01 -10.91 -3.40
N ALA A 292 2.79 -11.17 -4.46
CA ALA A 292 4.00 -10.41 -4.75
C ALA A 292 3.69 -8.91 -4.99
N ARG A 293 2.61 -8.61 -5.73
CA ARG A 293 2.15 -7.24 -5.95
C ARG A 293 1.74 -6.56 -4.64
N GLU A 294 1.02 -7.28 -3.77
CA GLU A 294 0.59 -6.76 -2.48
C GLU A 294 1.78 -6.51 -1.54
N CYS A 295 2.79 -7.38 -1.53
CA CYS A 295 4.04 -7.15 -0.80
C CYS A 295 4.73 -5.85 -1.24
N ILE A 296 4.79 -5.58 -2.56
CA ILE A 296 5.37 -4.33 -3.08
C ILE A 296 4.50 -3.14 -2.67
N HIS A 297 3.18 -3.25 -2.72
CA HIS A 297 2.24 -2.22 -2.27
C HIS A 297 2.43 -1.87 -0.79
N LEU A 298 2.44 -2.87 0.07
CA LEU A 298 2.64 -2.70 1.52
C LEU A 298 4.00 -2.06 1.86
N ALA A 299 5.03 -2.34 1.05
CA ALA A 299 6.36 -1.79 1.26
C ALA A 299 6.50 -0.36 0.73
N SER A 300 5.86 -0.01 -0.40
CA SER A 300 5.99 1.28 -1.08
C SER A 300 4.86 2.27 -0.79
N GLY A 301 3.69 1.79 -0.35
CA GLY A 301 2.45 2.57 -0.26
C GLY A 301 1.84 2.95 -1.62
N ARG A 302 2.38 2.45 -2.74
CA ARG A 302 1.99 2.84 -4.11
C ARG A 302 2.06 1.65 -5.05
N LEU A 303 1.22 1.70 -6.11
CA LEU A 303 1.25 0.72 -7.21
C LEU A 303 1.52 1.37 -8.59
N LYS A 304 1.58 2.71 -8.66
CA LYS A 304 1.92 3.40 -9.90
C LYS A 304 3.32 2.93 -10.34
N ASP A 305 3.52 2.70 -11.63
CA ASP A 305 4.79 2.24 -12.23
C ASP A 305 5.28 0.83 -11.81
N ILE A 306 4.49 0.07 -11.05
CA ILE A 306 4.76 -1.35 -10.76
C ILE A 306 4.26 -2.19 -11.95
N THR A 307 5.21 -2.74 -12.72
CA THR A 307 4.93 -3.56 -13.90
C THR A 307 4.98 -5.06 -13.59
N SER A 308 4.49 -5.88 -14.54
CA SER A 308 4.60 -7.34 -14.48
C SER A 308 6.05 -7.83 -14.34
N THR A 309 7.02 -7.07 -14.87
CA THR A 309 8.46 -7.39 -14.72
C THR A 309 8.90 -7.31 -13.26
N HIS A 310 8.48 -6.30 -12.51
CA HIS A 310 8.80 -6.15 -11.09
C HIS A 310 8.17 -7.26 -10.25
N ILE A 311 6.91 -7.57 -10.52
CA ILE A 311 6.18 -8.66 -9.86
C ILE A 311 6.86 -10.01 -10.16
N GLY A 312 7.17 -10.28 -11.42
CA GLY A 312 7.86 -11.50 -11.84
C GLY A 312 9.27 -11.64 -11.25
N ALA A 313 10.00 -10.52 -11.06
CA ALA A 313 11.30 -10.53 -10.39
C ALA A 313 11.17 -10.93 -8.91
N LEU A 314 10.16 -10.44 -8.20
CA LEU A 314 9.90 -10.81 -6.80
C LEU A 314 9.48 -12.29 -6.67
N VAL A 315 8.59 -12.77 -7.57
CA VAL A 315 8.21 -14.20 -7.62
C VAL A 315 9.43 -15.08 -7.89
N LYS A 316 10.31 -14.71 -8.81
CA LYS A 316 11.54 -15.47 -9.07
C LYS A 316 12.52 -15.45 -7.90
N LEU A 317 12.55 -14.38 -7.11
CA LEU A 317 13.44 -14.25 -5.96
C LEU A 317 13.16 -15.31 -4.90
N SER A 318 11.90 -15.71 -4.69
CA SER A 318 11.53 -16.74 -3.71
C SER A 318 12.23 -18.08 -3.96
N GLY A 319 12.44 -18.46 -5.22
CA GLY A 319 13.13 -19.69 -5.62
C GLY A 319 14.67 -19.59 -5.66
N GLN A 320 15.29 -18.41 -5.40
CA GLN A 320 16.73 -18.23 -5.47
C GLN A 320 17.46 -18.60 -4.17
N GLN A 321 18.80 -18.53 -4.19
CA GLN A 321 19.61 -18.76 -2.98
C GLN A 321 19.47 -17.61 -1.99
N SER A 322 19.56 -17.91 -0.69
CA SER A 322 19.56 -16.91 0.39
C SER A 322 20.68 -15.88 0.21
N GLY A 323 20.38 -14.62 0.52
CA GLY A 323 21.28 -13.48 0.34
C GLY A 323 21.16 -12.79 -1.02
N ARG A 324 20.34 -13.30 -1.94
CA ARG A 324 20.02 -12.61 -3.21
C ARG A 324 19.13 -11.41 -2.94
N LYS A 325 19.44 -10.30 -3.62
CA LYS A 325 18.70 -9.02 -3.53
C LYS A 325 18.25 -8.59 -4.92
N ILE A 326 17.09 -7.94 -4.97
CA ILE A 326 16.60 -7.23 -6.15
C ILE A 326 16.19 -5.82 -5.75
N ASN A 327 16.38 -4.88 -6.66
CA ASN A 327 15.91 -3.50 -6.51
C ASN A 327 14.56 -3.37 -7.21
N LEU A 328 13.60 -2.78 -6.52
CA LEU A 328 12.26 -2.48 -7.01
C LEU A 328 12.06 -0.96 -7.04
N PRO A 329 11.04 -0.46 -7.76
CA PRO A 329 10.71 0.96 -7.77
C PRO A 329 10.55 1.55 -6.36
N TYR A 330 10.64 2.86 -6.25
CA TYR A 330 10.51 3.63 -5.00
C TYR A 330 11.60 3.32 -3.96
N GLY A 331 12.77 2.85 -4.41
CA GLY A 331 13.87 2.53 -3.51
C GLY A 331 13.64 1.29 -2.64
N ILE A 332 12.68 0.44 -2.99
CA ILE A 332 12.44 -0.82 -2.27
C ILE A 332 13.51 -1.83 -2.64
N ILE A 333 14.09 -2.47 -1.64
CA ILE A 333 14.96 -3.62 -1.80
C ILE A 333 14.24 -4.85 -1.27
N ALA A 334 14.16 -5.89 -2.10
CA ALA A 334 13.70 -7.21 -1.66
C ALA A 334 14.89 -8.16 -1.55
N GLU A 335 15.03 -8.81 -0.41
CA GLU A 335 16.11 -9.77 -0.11
C GLU A 335 15.52 -11.13 0.26
N LYS A 336 16.04 -12.19 -0.34
CA LYS A 336 15.77 -13.55 0.09
C LYS A 336 16.60 -13.90 1.32
N SER A 337 15.91 -14.28 2.39
CA SER A 337 16.49 -14.76 3.64
C SER A 337 15.89 -16.12 3.97
N PHE A 338 16.69 -17.16 4.17
CA PHE A 338 16.30 -18.58 4.41
C PHE A 338 14.87 -18.96 3.99
N GLY A 339 13.86 -18.88 4.87
CA GLY A 339 12.46 -19.20 4.63
C GLY A 339 11.59 -18.00 4.26
N GLU A 340 12.15 -16.80 4.05
CA GLU A 340 11.41 -15.55 3.89
C GLU A 340 11.96 -14.69 2.74
N VAL A 341 11.11 -13.83 2.18
CA VAL A 341 11.52 -12.68 1.38
C VAL A 341 11.17 -11.42 2.16
N ILE A 342 12.16 -10.56 2.38
CA ILE A 342 12.01 -9.32 3.17
C ILE A 342 12.09 -8.13 2.21
N LEU A 343 11.07 -7.28 2.22
CA LEU A 343 11.04 -6.03 1.47
C LEU A 343 11.15 -4.85 2.45
N CYS A 344 12.02 -3.89 2.15
CA CYS A 344 12.18 -2.65 2.93
C CYS A 344 12.45 -1.46 2.03
N ALA A 345 12.05 -0.26 2.46
CA ALA A 345 12.43 1.00 1.83
C ALA A 345 13.86 1.38 2.30
N GLY A 346 14.74 1.68 1.33
CA GLY A 346 16.13 2.03 1.63
C GLY A 346 17.05 0.81 1.79
N ARG A 347 18.31 1.06 2.14
CA ARG A 347 19.27 -0.03 2.39
C ARG A 347 18.75 -0.90 3.54
N CYS A 348 18.62 -2.21 3.29
CA CYS A 348 18.39 -3.22 4.34
C CYS A 348 19.58 -3.36 5.31
N ASP A 349 20.62 -2.60 5.11
CA ASP A 349 21.72 -2.49 6.04
C ASP A 349 21.32 -1.41 7.06
N ASP A 350 21.03 -1.81 8.29
CA ASP A 350 21.22 -0.91 9.41
C ASP A 350 22.66 -0.41 9.28
N GLU A 351 22.87 0.85 8.89
CA GLU A 351 24.15 1.52 9.12
C GLU A 351 24.32 1.52 10.63
N LYS A 352 24.90 0.43 11.15
CA LYS A 352 25.29 0.38 12.54
C LYS A 352 26.37 1.41 12.69
N GLU A 353 26.13 2.34 13.58
CA GLU A 353 27.05 3.44 13.87
C GLU A 353 28.43 2.84 14.19
N GLU A 354 29.43 3.32 13.48
CA GLU A 354 30.83 3.07 13.80
C GLU A 354 31.21 3.97 14.99
N ILE A 355 31.55 3.35 16.10
CA ILE A 355 31.92 4.06 17.32
C ILE A 355 33.43 4.03 17.43
N GLN A 356 34.03 5.18 17.35
CA GLN A 356 35.48 5.33 17.54
C GLN A 356 35.80 5.61 18.99
N ILE A 357 36.74 4.86 19.55
CA ILE A 357 37.32 5.05 20.88
C ILE A 357 38.74 5.59 20.69
N THR A 358 38.92 6.84 21.03
CA THR A 358 40.17 7.54 20.81
C THR A 358 41.22 7.28 21.91
N GLN A 359 42.49 7.50 21.59
CA GLN A 359 43.57 7.41 22.57
C GLN A 359 43.32 8.31 23.79
N LYS A 360 42.87 9.57 23.58
CA LYS A 360 42.59 10.53 24.68
C LYS A 360 41.52 10.01 25.64
N GLU A 361 40.51 9.33 25.13
CA GLU A 361 39.46 8.75 25.96
C GLU A 361 39.96 7.56 26.79
N LEU A 362 40.83 6.73 26.21
CA LEU A 362 41.45 5.62 26.92
C LEU A 362 42.45 6.11 28.01
N GLU A 363 43.22 7.15 27.73
CA GLU A 363 44.12 7.79 28.72
C GLU A 363 43.31 8.37 29.89
N ALA A 364 42.19 9.06 29.61
CA ALA A 364 41.31 9.59 30.65
C ALA A 364 40.71 8.47 31.52
N LEU A 365 40.21 7.39 30.91
CA LEU A 365 39.70 6.22 31.63
C LEU A 365 40.77 5.52 32.47
N SER A 366 42.02 5.46 31.96
CA SER A 366 43.14 4.89 32.70
C SER A 366 43.55 5.74 33.88
N ALA A 367 43.37 7.06 33.84
CA ALA A 367 43.69 7.99 34.93
C ALA A 367 42.63 8.04 36.02
N THR A 368 41.33 7.94 35.64
CA THR A 368 40.21 8.01 36.60
C THR A 368 39.82 6.66 37.21
N GLY A 369 40.12 5.56 36.54
CA GLY A 369 39.63 4.21 36.90
C GLY A 369 38.12 4.04 36.79
N GLU A 370 37.41 5.00 36.19
CA GLU A 370 35.97 4.96 36.02
C GLU A 370 35.54 4.01 34.90
N GLN A 371 34.25 3.68 34.86
CA GLN A 371 33.65 2.92 33.78
C GLN A 371 32.93 3.86 32.80
N LYS A 372 33.07 3.61 31.51
CA LYS A 372 32.39 4.36 30.45
C LYS A 372 31.37 3.45 29.75
N ASN A 373 30.10 3.85 29.75
CA ASN A 373 29.04 3.20 29.03
C ASN A 373 28.80 3.87 27.67
N ILE A 374 28.77 3.10 26.61
CA ILE A 374 28.60 3.55 25.22
C ILE A 374 27.43 2.81 24.61
N LYS A 375 26.42 3.55 24.14
CA LYS A 375 25.26 2.99 23.46
C LYS A 375 25.64 2.51 22.06
N LEU A 376 25.25 1.29 21.69
CA LEU A 376 25.58 0.67 20.39
C LEU A 376 24.48 0.83 19.35
N SER A 377 23.22 0.78 19.76
CA SER A 377 22.09 0.85 18.84
C SER A 377 20.81 1.28 19.56
N ALA A 378 19.75 1.55 18.78
CA ALA A 378 18.45 1.98 19.30
C ALA A 378 17.71 0.90 20.11
N ASP A 379 18.10 -0.39 19.98
CA ASP A 379 17.55 -1.53 20.70
C ASP A 379 17.92 -1.60 22.19
N GLY A 380 18.71 -0.64 22.66
CA GLY A 380 19.18 -0.54 24.04
C GLY A 380 20.45 -1.33 24.32
N SER A 381 21.12 -1.90 23.32
CA SER A 381 22.44 -2.52 23.51
C SER A 381 23.50 -1.47 23.80
N TYR A 382 24.40 -1.80 24.73
CA TYR A 382 25.52 -0.93 25.11
C TYR A 382 26.76 -1.73 25.46
N VAL A 383 27.91 -1.05 25.47
CA VAL A 383 29.19 -1.59 25.91
C VAL A 383 29.74 -0.79 27.06
N THR A 384 30.34 -1.47 28.03
CA THR A 384 31.07 -0.85 29.15
C THR A 384 32.55 -1.06 28.95
N LEU A 385 33.31 0.03 29.01
CA LEU A 385 34.76 0.04 29.00
C LEU A 385 35.28 0.33 30.43
N CYS A 386 36.29 -0.42 30.88
CA CYS A 386 36.95 -0.23 32.16
C CYS A 386 38.44 -0.57 32.02
N ILE A 387 39.31 0.25 32.57
CA ILE A 387 40.76 -0.01 32.62
C ILE A 387 41.13 -0.22 34.08
N GLN A 388 41.89 -1.28 34.35
CA GLN A 388 42.33 -1.64 35.69
C GLN A 388 43.74 -2.20 35.69
N ASP A 389 44.45 -2.08 36.82
CA ASP A 389 45.76 -2.69 37.00
C ASP A 389 45.59 -4.24 37.00
N PHE A 390 46.59 -4.92 36.45
CA PHE A 390 46.62 -6.36 36.36
C PHE A 390 47.81 -6.97 37.10
N ASN A 391 47.54 -7.93 37.95
CA ASN A 391 48.54 -8.53 38.85
C ASN A 391 49.24 -9.77 38.26
N GLY A 392 49.08 -10.02 36.96
CA GLY A 392 49.65 -11.17 36.25
C GLY A 392 48.93 -12.52 36.43
N LYS A 393 47.84 -12.55 37.19
CA LYS A 393 47.06 -13.79 37.44
C LYS A 393 46.14 -14.06 36.27
N MET A 394 46.55 -14.95 35.37
CA MET A 394 45.83 -15.34 34.16
C MET A 394 44.44 -16.02 34.46
N ASP A 395 44.34 -16.66 35.63
CA ASP A 395 43.09 -17.33 36.05
C ASP A 395 41.94 -16.38 36.34
N GLU A 396 42.25 -15.09 36.59
CA GLU A 396 41.23 -14.05 36.81
C GLU A 396 40.56 -13.56 35.51
N ILE A 397 41.11 -13.93 34.32
CA ILE A 397 40.56 -13.54 33.03
C ILE A 397 39.29 -14.37 32.72
N PRO A 398 38.09 -13.72 32.61
CA PRO A 398 36.88 -14.42 32.42
C PRO A 398 36.81 -15.04 31.00
N LYS A 399 36.45 -16.32 30.91
CA LYS A 399 36.20 -17.01 29.65
C LYS A 399 34.78 -16.78 29.12
N LYS A 400 34.25 -15.55 29.30
CA LYS A 400 32.89 -15.20 28.87
C LYS A 400 32.88 -14.70 27.44
N PRO A 401 31.89 -15.08 26.60
CA PRO A 401 31.84 -14.69 25.18
C PRO A 401 31.64 -13.16 25.00
N TYR A 402 30.95 -12.50 25.93
CA TYR A 402 30.58 -11.09 25.86
C TYR A 402 31.50 -10.17 26.70
N THR A 403 32.43 -10.69 27.47
CA THR A 403 33.46 -9.96 28.19
C THR A 403 34.81 -10.31 27.63
N LYS A 404 35.55 -9.29 27.17
CA LYS A 404 36.88 -9.43 26.58
C LYS A 404 37.87 -8.59 27.33
N TRP A 405 39.03 -9.17 27.63
CA TRP A 405 40.13 -8.47 28.25
C TRP A 405 41.28 -8.36 27.25
N PHE A 406 41.83 -7.18 27.11
CA PHE A 406 42.95 -6.85 26.24
C PHE A 406 44.07 -6.23 26.98
N ASP A 407 45.29 -6.38 26.52
CA ASP A 407 46.45 -5.67 26.96
C ASP A 407 46.27 -4.18 26.61
N TYR A 408 46.21 -3.33 27.64
CA TYR A 408 45.96 -1.89 27.46
C TYR A 408 47.00 -1.23 26.57
N ASP A 409 48.30 -1.58 26.72
CA ASP A 409 49.38 -0.96 25.96
C ASP A 409 49.31 -1.25 24.47
N LYS A 410 48.71 -2.39 24.09
CA LYS A 410 48.45 -2.79 22.69
C LYS A 410 47.21 -2.11 22.12
N MET A 411 46.27 -1.66 22.98
CA MET A 411 45.00 -1.02 22.56
C MET A 411 45.02 0.52 22.75
N LYS A 412 46.01 1.11 23.39
CA LYS A 412 46.03 2.53 23.76
C LYS A 412 45.98 3.53 22.62
N LYS A 413 46.28 3.12 21.38
CA LYS A 413 46.17 3.97 20.18
C LYS A 413 44.74 4.24 19.77
N GLY A 414 43.76 3.56 20.41
CA GLY A 414 42.33 3.60 20.05
C GLY A 414 41.89 2.42 19.23
N PHE A 415 40.60 2.26 19.12
CA PHE A 415 39.96 1.18 18.33
C PHE A 415 38.53 1.59 17.96
N GLU A 416 37.97 0.81 17.03
CA GLU A 416 36.59 0.98 16.55
C GLU A 416 35.69 -0.15 17.07
N ILE A 417 34.48 0.18 17.49
CA ILE A 417 33.41 -0.80 17.69
C ILE A 417 32.47 -0.65 16.51
N ARG A 418 32.47 -1.64 15.61
CA ARG A 418 31.75 -1.56 14.33
C ARG A 418 31.35 -2.94 13.80
N THR A 419 30.57 -2.97 12.75
CA THR A 419 30.33 -4.17 11.95
C THR A 419 31.46 -4.40 10.95
N ARG A 420 31.46 -5.56 10.28
CA ARG A 420 32.53 -5.95 9.35
C ARG A 420 32.67 -5.01 8.16
N LYS A 421 33.91 -4.79 7.74
CA LYS A 421 34.28 -4.12 6.49
C LYS A 421 34.96 -5.11 5.52
N ALA A 422 34.99 -4.74 4.23
CA ALA A 422 35.76 -5.53 3.25
C ALA A 422 37.24 -5.44 3.57
N GLY A 423 37.94 -6.59 3.55
CA GLY A 423 39.37 -6.65 3.87
C GLY A 423 39.70 -7.00 5.32
N ASP A 424 38.72 -7.03 6.22
CA ASP A 424 38.95 -7.38 7.63
C ASP A 424 39.61 -8.76 7.81
N TYR A 425 40.59 -8.81 8.72
CA TYR A 425 41.30 -9.99 9.09
C TYR A 425 41.54 -10.07 10.60
N ILE A 426 41.80 -11.26 11.12
CA ILE A 426 42.09 -11.51 12.53
C ILE A 426 43.39 -12.34 12.65
N ILE A 427 44.24 -12.03 13.63
CA ILE A 427 45.42 -12.81 13.97
C ILE A 427 44.97 -14.01 14.82
N VAL A 428 45.34 -15.23 14.37
CA VAL A 428 44.81 -16.49 14.92
C VAL A 428 45.75 -17.22 15.86
N ASP A 429 47.02 -16.88 15.85
CA ASP A 429 48.05 -17.48 16.70
C ASP A 429 49.13 -16.47 17.11
N ASP A 430 50.07 -16.90 17.97
CA ASP A 430 51.15 -16.07 18.52
C ASP A 430 52.30 -15.84 17.50
N GLU A 431 52.31 -16.61 16.40
CA GLU A 431 53.25 -16.44 15.29
C GLU A 431 52.86 -15.33 14.33
N GLY A 432 51.64 -14.76 14.52
CA GLY A 432 51.15 -13.63 13.73
C GLY A 432 50.41 -14.04 12.44
N HIS A 433 50.09 -15.32 12.27
CA HIS A 433 49.33 -15.76 11.12
C HIS A 433 47.93 -15.14 11.15
N HIS A 434 47.50 -14.61 10.03
CA HIS A 434 46.20 -13.97 9.89
C HIS A 434 45.25 -14.72 8.97
N LYS A 435 43.97 -14.66 9.27
CA LYS A 435 42.87 -15.18 8.43
C LYS A 435 41.91 -14.09 8.09
N LYS A 436 41.44 -14.06 6.82
CA LYS A 436 40.34 -13.16 6.43
C LYS A 436 39.13 -13.49 7.26
N LEU A 437 38.40 -12.46 7.72
CA LEU A 437 37.23 -12.60 8.60
C LEU A 437 36.15 -13.53 7.97
N LYS A 438 35.99 -13.51 6.64
CA LYS A 438 35.10 -14.42 5.91
C LYS A 438 35.45 -15.90 6.14
N GLN A 439 36.75 -16.25 6.20
CA GLN A 439 37.18 -17.63 6.44
C GLN A 439 36.93 -18.04 7.89
N VAL A 440 37.15 -17.11 8.82
CA VAL A 440 36.87 -17.34 10.26
C VAL A 440 35.39 -17.62 10.47
N PHE A 441 34.50 -16.79 9.91
CA PHE A 441 33.05 -17.00 10.01
C PHE A 441 32.60 -18.34 9.45
N THR A 442 33.24 -18.81 8.41
CA THR A 442 32.93 -20.14 7.83
C THR A 442 33.44 -21.26 8.70
N GLY A 443 34.68 -21.14 9.23
CA GLY A 443 35.30 -22.14 10.12
C GLY A 443 34.55 -22.28 11.44
N ASP A 444 34.12 -21.17 12.02
CA ASP A 444 33.35 -21.11 13.27
C ASP A 444 31.85 -21.38 13.04
N LYS A 445 31.44 -21.76 11.82
CA LYS A 445 30.06 -22.09 11.40
C LYS A 445 29.05 -20.99 11.71
N ILE A 446 29.46 -19.71 11.67
CA ILE A 446 28.59 -18.58 11.92
C ILE A 446 27.62 -18.42 10.73
N PRO A 447 26.29 -18.45 10.94
CA PRO A 447 25.30 -18.29 9.87
C PRO A 447 25.49 -16.99 9.10
N ALA A 448 25.35 -17.01 7.78
CA ALA A 448 25.59 -15.84 6.92
C ALA A 448 24.78 -14.60 7.33
N GLN A 449 23.55 -14.80 7.81
CA GLN A 449 22.65 -13.75 8.30
C GLN A 449 23.17 -13.03 9.55
N GLN A 450 23.83 -13.76 10.42
CA GLN A 450 24.37 -13.17 11.67
C GLN A 450 25.63 -12.38 11.42
N ARG A 451 26.41 -12.72 10.35
CA ARG A 451 27.73 -12.13 10.06
C ARG A 451 27.70 -10.62 9.82
N ALA A 452 26.62 -10.10 9.23
CA ALA A 452 26.47 -8.67 8.96
C ALA A 452 26.16 -7.85 10.23
N GLY A 453 25.50 -8.51 11.20
CA GLY A 453 25.08 -7.88 12.44
C GLY A 453 26.04 -8.02 13.61
N LEU A 454 27.17 -8.74 13.46
CA LEU A 454 28.12 -8.94 14.55
C LEU A 454 28.95 -7.69 14.79
N TRP A 455 29.02 -7.30 16.06
CA TRP A 455 29.92 -6.26 16.52
C TRP A 455 31.35 -6.77 16.61
N LEU A 456 32.28 -5.98 16.10
CA LEU A 456 33.70 -6.22 16.10
C LEU A 456 34.42 -5.14 16.92
N ILE A 457 35.50 -5.53 17.61
CA ILE A 457 36.49 -4.61 18.12
C ILE A 457 37.64 -4.62 17.13
N ALA A 458 37.89 -3.51 16.45
CA ALA A 458 38.85 -3.45 15.36
C ALA A 458 39.69 -2.17 15.40
N HIS A 459 40.88 -2.20 14.83
CA HIS A 459 41.68 -1.04 14.49
C HIS A 459 42.00 -1.12 13.00
N GLU A 460 41.43 -0.20 12.21
CA GLU A 460 41.46 -0.26 10.75
C GLU A 460 40.91 -1.62 10.26
N SER A 461 41.71 -2.44 9.52
CA SER A 461 41.30 -3.75 9.03
C SER A 461 41.64 -4.90 10.00
N LEU A 462 42.38 -4.66 11.09
CA LEU A 462 42.73 -5.68 12.07
C LEU A 462 41.62 -5.82 13.11
N VAL A 463 41.00 -7.00 13.16
CA VAL A 463 39.97 -7.33 14.14
C VAL A 463 40.59 -7.98 15.37
N HIS A 464 40.43 -7.34 16.52
CA HIS A 464 40.91 -7.85 17.81
C HIS A 464 39.95 -8.84 18.43
N ALA A 465 38.63 -8.68 18.21
CA ALA A 465 37.62 -9.63 18.68
C ALA A 465 36.32 -9.56 17.86
N ILE A 466 35.65 -10.72 17.78
CA ILE A 466 34.27 -10.90 17.31
C ILE A 466 33.42 -11.10 18.55
N ILE A 467 32.51 -10.16 18.84
CA ILE A 467 31.68 -10.19 20.04
C ILE A 467 30.74 -11.36 20.04
N GLY A 468 30.64 -12.06 21.16
CA GLY A 468 29.88 -13.30 21.31
C GLY A 468 30.59 -14.56 20.79
N TYR A 469 31.75 -14.41 20.11
CA TYR A 469 32.46 -15.57 19.54
C TYR A 469 33.90 -15.66 20.06
N ARG A 470 34.86 -15.03 19.40
CA ARG A 470 36.27 -15.22 19.73
C ARG A 470 37.06 -13.93 19.73
N SER A 471 38.20 -13.93 20.46
CA SER A 471 39.25 -12.94 20.34
C SER A 471 40.34 -13.41 19.40
N GLY A 472 41.00 -12.47 18.74
CA GLY A 472 42.27 -12.69 18.05
C GLY A 472 43.46 -12.63 19.05
N CYS A 473 44.64 -13.01 18.54
CA CYS A 473 45.87 -13.03 19.34
C CYS A 473 46.62 -11.67 19.37
N SER A 474 46.14 -10.65 18.64
CA SER A 474 46.85 -9.36 18.49
C SER A 474 46.98 -8.55 19.75
N ALA A 475 46.04 -8.63 20.68
CA ALA A 475 46.03 -7.85 21.91
C ALA A 475 45.74 -8.70 23.17
N LEU A 476 46.23 -9.94 23.18
CA LEU A 476 46.05 -10.82 24.32
C LEU A 476 46.77 -10.30 25.56
N VAL A 477 46.14 -10.50 26.71
CA VAL A 477 46.74 -10.29 28.04
C VAL A 477 47.79 -11.35 28.28
N THR A 478 48.93 -10.97 28.82
CA THR A 478 50.01 -11.86 29.19
C THR A 478 50.40 -11.67 30.66
N PRO A 479 51.17 -12.56 31.28
CA PRO A 479 51.65 -12.35 32.67
C PRO A 479 52.43 -11.06 32.87
N GLN A 480 52.99 -10.46 31.80
CA GLN A 480 53.77 -9.23 31.83
C GLN A 480 52.87 -7.96 31.62
N THR A 481 51.57 -8.14 31.32
CA THR A 481 50.65 -7.04 31.13
C THR A 481 50.46 -6.28 32.45
N GLY A 482 50.74 -4.97 32.44
CA GLY A 482 50.59 -4.11 33.64
C GLY A 482 49.15 -3.61 33.85
N LYS A 483 48.45 -3.26 32.74
CA LYS A 483 47.05 -2.82 32.76
C LYS A 483 46.22 -3.57 31.74
N VAL A 484 44.96 -3.82 32.09
CA VAL A 484 44.00 -4.48 31.20
C VAL A 484 42.83 -3.55 30.84
N LEU A 485 42.45 -3.57 29.57
CA LEU A 485 41.25 -2.96 29.10
C LEU A 485 40.15 -4.06 29.06
N LYS A 486 39.16 -3.90 29.93
CA LYS A 486 37.99 -4.76 30.00
C LYS A 486 36.85 -4.17 29.18
N ILE A 487 36.32 -4.93 28.26
CA ILE A 487 35.18 -4.57 27.39
C ILE A 487 34.05 -5.57 27.63
N THR A 488 32.91 -5.08 28.12
CA THR A 488 31.73 -5.92 28.39
C THR A 488 30.55 -5.43 27.59
N PHE A 489 29.92 -6.33 26.84
CA PHE A 489 28.77 -6.07 26.00
C PHE A 489 27.48 -6.51 26.70
N TYR A 490 26.47 -5.63 26.64
CA TYR A 490 25.12 -5.87 27.16
C TYR A 490 24.12 -5.76 26.02
N GLY A 491 23.27 -6.77 25.86
CA GLY A 491 22.33 -6.87 24.72
C GLY A 491 21.00 -6.18 24.98
N GLY A 492 20.40 -5.65 23.92
CA GLY A 492 19.01 -5.21 23.85
C GLY A 492 18.02 -6.39 23.76
N LYS A 493 16.73 -6.10 23.85
CA LYS A 493 15.62 -7.08 24.01
C LYS A 493 15.35 -8.04 22.85
N GLN A 494 16.07 -8.01 21.74
CA GLN A 494 15.54 -8.62 20.50
C GLN A 494 16.38 -9.67 19.80
N ASN A 495 17.38 -10.25 20.31
CA ASN A 495 17.88 -11.49 19.72
C ASN A 495 18.32 -12.42 20.83
N GLY A 496 17.77 -13.63 20.92
CA GLY A 496 17.98 -14.64 21.96
C GLY A 496 19.44 -15.07 22.20
N PHE A 497 20.43 -14.25 21.82
CA PHE A 497 21.85 -14.43 21.94
C PHE A 497 22.50 -13.66 23.12
N PHE A 498 21.76 -12.81 23.80
CA PHE A 498 22.27 -12.01 24.92
C PHE A 498 21.52 -12.29 26.22
N LYS A 499 21.42 -13.53 26.64
CA LYS A 499 21.13 -13.85 28.04
C LYS A 499 22.47 -13.98 28.75
N GLU A 500 22.82 -13.01 29.60
CA GLU A 500 23.72 -13.29 30.70
C GLU A 500 23.02 -14.25 31.65
N ILE A 501 23.68 -15.35 31.91
CA ILE A 501 23.47 -16.15 33.12
C ILE A 501 24.38 -15.57 34.19
#